data_3fcf19af4bb3a8765fffb9b5efc51e50
#
_entry.id   3fcf19af4bb3a8765fffb9b5efc51e50
#
_cell.length_a   1.000
_cell.length_b   1.000
_cell.length_c   1.000
_cell.angle_alpha   90.00
_cell.angle_beta   90.00
_cell.angle_gamma   90.00
#
_symmetry.space_group_name_H-M   'P 1'
#
loop_
_entity.id
_entity.type
_entity.pdbx_description
1 polymer ?
#
loop_
_entity_poly.entity_id
_entity_poly.type
_entity_poly.pdbx_seq_one_letter_code
_entity_poly.pdbx_strand_id
1 'polypeptide(L)'
;AAGATLITYAKRGNMTLVAVVMNSVNGAWADTKSLLDYGFDNFECKKVKIRKNPVPKKNLPSEQYLLNNWGNTYPFYYTKNVYVTVPTGTDLSVLTKKQAILSNAVGPLRLKSKYYFNGQMVGWGMQYERSIMTSLLTTPTL
;
A
#
# COMPACT_ATOMS: atom_id res chain seq x y z
N ALA A 1 -23.19 -26.28 -16.79
CA ALA A 1 -21.76 -26.59 -16.71
C ALA A 1 -20.99 -25.26 -16.71
N ALA A 2 -19.95 -25.13 -15.86
CA ALA A 2 -19.21 -23.87 -15.68
C ALA A 2 -18.24 -23.57 -16.86
N GLY A 3 -18.22 -24.40 -17.91
CA GLY A 3 -17.28 -24.27 -19.00
C GLY A 3 -15.81 -24.44 -18.61
N ALA A 4 -14.90 -24.14 -19.53
CA ALA A 4 -13.46 -24.15 -19.24
C ALA A 4 -13.11 -22.99 -18.32
N THR A 5 -12.57 -23.30 -17.14
CA THR A 5 -12.19 -22.32 -16.12
C THR A 5 -10.70 -22.45 -15.82
N LEU A 6 -9.99 -21.32 -15.76
CA LEU A 6 -8.56 -21.28 -15.46
C LEU A 6 -8.26 -20.09 -14.55
N ILE A 7 -7.49 -20.35 -13.49
CA ILE A 7 -6.91 -19.32 -12.62
C ILE A 7 -5.40 -19.39 -12.80
N THR A 8 -4.80 -18.26 -13.12
CA THR A 8 -3.36 -18.18 -13.40
C THR A 8 -2.74 -17.03 -12.64
N TYR A 9 -1.59 -17.29 -12.06
CA TYR A 9 -0.72 -16.32 -11.45
C TYR A 9 0.51 -16.08 -12.34
N ALA A 10 0.85 -14.81 -12.58
CA ALA A 10 2.05 -14.45 -13.33
C ALA A 10 2.75 -13.24 -12.70
N LYS A 11 4.09 -13.22 -12.83
CA LYS A 11 4.93 -12.13 -12.32
C LYS A 11 5.86 -11.63 -13.41
N ARG A 12 5.92 -10.31 -13.61
CA ARG A 12 6.87 -9.61 -14.49
C ARG A 12 7.48 -8.45 -13.70
N GLY A 13 8.78 -8.50 -13.39
CA GLY A 13 9.44 -7.51 -12.54
C GLY A 13 8.83 -7.41 -11.15
N ASN A 14 8.36 -6.21 -10.78
CA ASN A 14 7.71 -5.94 -9.49
C ASN A 14 6.18 -6.11 -9.53
N MET A 15 5.61 -6.42 -10.68
CA MET A 15 4.17 -6.58 -10.84
C MET A 15 3.77 -8.04 -10.84
N THR A 16 2.71 -8.32 -10.12
CA THR A 16 2.08 -9.64 -10.04
C THR A 16 0.65 -9.50 -10.48
N LEU A 17 0.21 -10.38 -11.37
CA LEU A 17 -1.16 -10.44 -11.85
C LEU A 17 -1.77 -11.80 -11.55
N VAL A 18 -3.07 -11.78 -11.33
CA VAL A 18 -3.91 -12.99 -11.27
C VAL A 18 -4.99 -12.82 -12.33
N ALA A 19 -5.06 -13.77 -13.25
CA ALA A 19 -6.12 -13.86 -14.25
C ALA A 19 -7.09 -14.98 -13.87
N VAL A 20 -8.38 -14.68 -13.95
CA VAL A 20 -9.47 -15.65 -13.76
C VAL A 20 -10.31 -15.66 -15.02
N VAL A 21 -10.33 -16.81 -15.69
CA VAL A 21 -11.12 -17.03 -16.89
C VAL A 21 -12.18 -18.08 -16.58
N MET A 22 -13.44 -17.77 -16.89
CA MET A 22 -14.57 -18.68 -16.70
C MET A 22 -15.38 -18.77 -17.99
N ASN A 23 -15.83 -19.98 -18.31
CA ASN A 23 -16.66 -20.27 -19.48
C ASN A 23 -16.05 -19.74 -20.81
N SER A 24 -14.74 -19.97 -20.99
CA SER A 24 -14.04 -19.53 -22.19
C SER A 24 -14.55 -20.26 -23.43
N VAL A 25 -14.83 -19.51 -24.49
CA VAL A 25 -15.22 -20.03 -25.82
C VAL A 25 -14.00 -20.23 -26.71
N ASN A 26 -12.98 -19.38 -26.54
CA ASN A 26 -11.77 -19.38 -27.39
C ASN A 26 -10.62 -20.25 -26.84
N GLY A 27 -10.85 -20.89 -25.69
CA GLY A 27 -9.84 -21.63 -24.94
C GLY A 27 -9.25 -20.86 -23.80
N ALA A 28 -9.36 -21.41 -22.58
CA ALA A 28 -8.98 -20.73 -21.34
C ALA A 28 -7.50 -20.28 -21.31
N TRP A 29 -6.60 -20.99 -21.99
CA TRP A 29 -5.19 -20.62 -22.10
C TRP A 29 -4.98 -19.37 -22.95
N ALA A 30 -5.64 -19.29 -24.12
CA ALA A 30 -5.53 -18.13 -25.00
C ALA A 30 -6.09 -16.89 -24.37
N ASP A 31 -7.26 -16.98 -23.74
CA ASP A 31 -7.88 -15.87 -23.02
C ASP A 31 -7.04 -15.41 -21.84
N THR A 32 -6.49 -16.37 -21.06
CA THR A 32 -5.59 -16.06 -19.94
C THR A 32 -4.33 -15.34 -20.40
N LYS A 33 -3.71 -15.81 -21.50
CA LYS A 33 -2.52 -15.16 -22.06
C LYS A 33 -2.83 -13.72 -22.46
N SER A 34 -3.94 -13.51 -23.18
CA SER A 34 -4.37 -12.17 -23.63
C SER A 34 -4.62 -11.22 -22.47
N LEU A 35 -5.27 -11.68 -21.38
CA LEU A 35 -5.52 -10.89 -20.19
C LEU A 35 -4.23 -10.52 -19.47
N LEU A 36 -3.28 -11.46 -19.34
CA LEU A 36 -1.99 -11.20 -18.69
C LEU A 36 -1.14 -10.25 -19.52
N ASP A 37 -1.07 -10.43 -20.83
CA ASP A 37 -0.36 -9.52 -21.74
C ASP A 37 -0.96 -8.11 -21.64
N TYR A 38 -2.28 -7.97 -21.74
CA TYR A 38 -2.95 -6.69 -21.54
C TYR A 38 -2.58 -6.02 -20.22
N GLY A 39 -2.60 -6.78 -19.12
CA GLY A 39 -2.29 -6.26 -17.81
C GLY A 39 -0.83 -5.80 -17.69
N PHE A 40 0.12 -6.58 -18.20
CA PHE A 40 1.54 -6.24 -18.13
C PHE A 40 1.96 -5.13 -19.10
N ASP A 41 1.27 -4.97 -20.21
CA ASP A 41 1.63 -3.97 -21.23
C ASP A 41 0.99 -2.60 -20.94
N ASN A 42 -0.19 -2.59 -20.30
CA ASN A 42 -0.94 -1.36 -20.03
C ASN A 42 -0.80 -0.83 -18.60
N PHE A 43 -0.26 -1.61 -17.67
CA PHE A 43 -0.11 -1.20 -16.28
C PHE A 43 1.32 -1.42 -15.80
N GLU A 44 1.71 -0.62 -14.81
CA GLU A 44 3.01 -0.72 -14.15
C GLU A 44 2.87 -0.59 -12.62
N CYS A 45 3.76 -1.29 -11.91
CA CYS A 45 3.85 -1.22 -10.46
C CYS A 45 4.95 -0.23 -10.06
N LYS A 46 4.58 0.94 -9.57
CA LYS A 46 5.49 2.01 -9.16
C LYS A 46 5.65 2.06 -7.65
N LYS A 47 6.89 2.24 -7.21
CA LYS A 47 7.19 2.53 -5.80
C LYS A 47 6.86 3.98 -5.49
N VAL A 48 6.01 4.19 -4.48
CA VAL A 48 5.70 5.53 -3.99
C VAL A 48 6.90 6.07 -3.19
N LYS A 49 7.40 7.25 -3.56
CA LYS A 49 8.39 7.96 -2.75
C LYS A 49 7.72 8.43 -1.46
N ILE A 50 8.09 7.82 -0.36
CA ILE A 50 7.55 8.14 0.95
C ILE A 50 8.33 9.33 1.49
N ARG A 51 7.69 10.50 1.53
CA ARG A 51 8.17 11.58 2.38
C ARG A 51 7.79 11.23 3.82
N LYS A 52 8.70 11.43 4.76
CA LYS A 52 8.39 11.41 6.19
C LYS A 52 7.40 12.56 6.43
N ASN A 53 6.11 12.25 6.50
CA ASN A 53 5.07 13.24 6.80
C ASN A 53 4.65 13.01 8.25
N PRO A 54 5.14 13.81 9.18
CA PRO A 54 4.65 13.77 10.55
C PRO A 54 3.16 14.18 10.55
N VAL A 55 2.35 13.48 11.34
CA VAL A 55 0.95 13.83 11.54
C VAL A 55 0.89 14.94 12.58
N PRO A 56 0.18 16.06 12.35
CA PRO A 56 -0.01 17.09 13.36
C PRO A 56 -0.66 16.51 14.61
N LYS A 57 -0.17 16.88 15.79
CA LYS A 57 -0.70 16.41 17.09
C LYS A 57 -2.20 16.61 17.24
N LYS A 58 -2.75 17.71 16.70
CA LYS A 58 -4.19 18.01 16.72
C LYS A 58 -5.08 16.93 16.08
N ASN A 59 -4.50 16.05 15.26
CA ASN A 59 -5.22 14.97 14.58
C ASN A 59 -5.08 13.63 15.32
N LEU A 60 -4.43 13.61 16.49
CA LEU A 60 -4.27 12.40 17.29
C LEU A 60 -5.44 12.27 18.29
N PRO A 61 -5.81 11.03 18.66
CA PRO A 61 -6.75 10.78 19.76
C PRO A 61 -6.26 11.45 21.05
N SER A 62 -7.17 12.02 21.84
CA SER A 62 -6.87 12.79 23.06
C SER A 62 -6.04 12.02 24.10
N GLU A 63 -6.27 10.73 24.22
CA GLU A 63 -5.55 9.85 25.15
C GLU A 63 -4.06 9.75 24.83
N GLN A 64 -3.69 9.80 23.57
CA GLN A 64 -2.29 9.73 23.16
C GLN A 64 -1.61 11.09 23.07
N TYR A 65 -2.40 12.15 23.03
CA TYR A 65 -1.88 13.51 23.14
C TYR A 65 -1.23 13.77 24.51
N LEU A 66 -1.79 13.20 25.57
CA LEU A 66 -1.29 13.36 26.95
C LEU A 66 0.00 12.58 27.21
N LEU A 67 0.23 11.47 26.54
CA LEU A 67 1.40 10.63 26.74
C LEU A 67 2.65 11.10 25.97
N ASN A 68 2.48 11.97 24.98
CA ASN A 68 3.55 12.33 24.05
C ASN A 68 3.77 13.86 23.97
N ASN A 69 4.45 14.39 24.96
CA ASN A 69 4.76 15.82 25.07
C ASN A 69 5.93 16.29 24.17
N TRP A 70 6.14 15.67 23.02
CA TRP A 70 7.31 15.89 22.16
C TRP A 70 6.94 16.60 20.84
N GLY A 71 7.26 17.90 20.76
CA GLY A 71 7.12 18.71 19.54
C GLY A 71 5.68 18.84 19.00
N ASN A 72 5.50 19.48 17.85
CA ASN A 72 4.19 19.73 17.23
C ASN A 72 3.73 18.63 16.28
N THR A 73 4.52 17.59 16.08
CA THR A 73 4.28 16.53 15.10
C THR A 73 4.61 15.15 15.65
N TYR A 74 3.94 14.12 15.12
CA TYR A 74 4.13 12.75 15.52
C TYR A 74 4.88 11.97 14.43
N PRO A 75 6.01 11.30 14.74
CA PRO A 75 6.78 10.59 13.72
C PRO A 75 6.16 9.24 13.38
N PHE A 76 5.67 9.09 12.14
CA PHE A 76 5.25 7.81 11.59
C PHE A 76 6.25 7.33 10.55
N TYR A 77 6.52 6.04 10.52
CA TYR A 77 7.46 5.40 9.61
C TYR A 77 6.79 4.24 8.87
N TYR A 78 7.08 4.13 7.59
CA TYR A 78 6.72 2.94 6.84
C TYR A 78 7.70 1.80 7.16
N THR A 79 7.18 0.63 7.50
CA THR A 79 8.00 -0.57 7.71
C THR A 79 8.35 -1.26 6.40
N LYS A 80 7.58 -1.01 5.33
CA LYS A 80 7.75 -1.60 4.01
C LYS A 80 7.59 -0.53 2.92
N ASN A 81 8.19 -0.80 1.76
CA ASN A 81 7.93 0.01 0.58
C ASN A 81 6.44 -0.05 0.21
N VAL A 82 5.89 1.09 -0.20
CA VAL A 82 4.53 1.18 -0.71
C VAL A 82 4.58 1.21 -2.22
N TYR A 83 3.78 0.36 -2.84
CA TYR A 83 3.64 0.26 -4.29
C TYR A 83 2.20 0.57 -4.70
N VAL A 84 2.06 1.13 -5.87
CA VAL A 84 0.77 1.38 -6.53
C VAL A 84 0.80 0.80 -7.94
N THR A 85 -0.33 0.26 -8.38
CA THR A 85 -0.48 -0.21 -9.76
C THR A 85 -1.30 0.81 -10.53
N VAL A 86 -0.71 1.38 -11.55
CA VAL A 86 -1.28 2.49 -12.35
C VAL A 86 -1.08 2.22 -13.84
N PRO A 87 -1.85 2.85 -14.74
CA PRO A 87 -1.59 2.78 -16.17
C PRO A 87 -0.14 3.19 -16.48
N THR A 88 0.45 2.54 -17.46
CA THR A 88 1.83 2.82 -17.92
C THR A 88 1.99 4.29 -18.27
N GLY A 89 3.07 4.92 -17.82
CA GLY A 89 3.33 6.34 -18.04
C GLY A 89 2.65 7.30 -17.05
N THR A 90 1.85 6.80 -16.09
CA THR A 90 1.19 7.67 -15.09
C THR A 90 2.22 8.36 -14.20
N ASP A 91 2.10 9.69 -14.04
CA ASP A 91 2.85 10.42 -13.00
C ASP A 91 2.19 10.20 -11.63
N LEU A 92 3.00 9.83 -10.63
CA LEU A 92 2.51 9.62 -9.27
C LEU A 92 2.04 10.91 -8.57
N SER A 93 2.34 12.08 -9.11
CA SER A 93 1.88 13.37 -8.59
C SER A 93 0.36 13.56 -8.71
N VAL A 94 -0.28 12.88 -9.67
CA VAL A 94 -1.73 12.96 -9.89
C VAL A 94 -2.54 12.09 -8.91
N LEU A 95 -1.87 11.28 -8.09
CA LEU A 95 -2.54 10.41 -7.15
C LEU A 95 -3.12 11.18 -5.96
N THR A 96 -4.38 10.93 -5.66
CA THR A 96 -5.00 11.41 -4.43
C THR A 96 -4.66 10.47 -3.28
N LYS A 97 -4.15 11.04 -2.18
CA LYS A 97 -3.81 10.31 -0.96
C LYS A 97 -4.84 10.57 0.13
N LYS A 98 -5.46 9.53 0.67
CA LYS A 98 -6.31 9.60 1.86
C LYS A 98 -5.62 8.87 3.01
N GLN A 99 -5.68 9.44 4.22
CA GLN A 99 -5.05 8.88 5.41
C GLN A 99 -6.07 8.73 6.53
N ALA A 100 -5.97 7.63 7.26
CA ALA A 100 -6.75 7.36 8.44
C ALA A 100 -5.85 6.86 9.57
N ILE A 101 -6.03 7.39 10.75
CA ILE A 101 -5.38 6.91 11.97
C ILE A 101 -6.18 5.71 12.47
N LEU A 102 -5.48 4.62 12.73
CA LEU A 102 -6.02 3.43 13.33
C LEU A 102 -5.45 3.35 14.75
N SER A 103 -6.29 3.67 15.75
CA SER A 103 -5.95 3.49 17.16
C SER A 103 -6.62 2.20 17.65
N ASN A 104 -5.83 1.31 18.24
CA ASN A 104 -6.38 0.27 19.12
C ASN A 104 -6.12 0.73 20.55
N ALA A 105 -6.99 0.34 21.49
CA ALA A 105 -6.88 0.72 22.91
C ALA A 105 -5.52 0.33 23.52
N VAL A 106 -4.83 -0.65 22.95
CA VAL A 106 -3.51 -1.11 23.39
C VAL A 106 -2.63 -1.31 22.16
N GLY A 107 -1.56 -0.53 22.03
CA GLY A 107 -0.56 -0.73 20.99
C GLY A 107 -0.13 0.57 20.25
N PRO A 108 0.89 0.47 19.39
CA PRO A 108 1.39 1.63 18.66
C PRO A 108 0.35 2.15 17.67
N LEU A 109 0.28 3.46 17.53
CA LEU A 109 -0.55 4.11 16.51
C LEU A 109 -0.16 3.63 15.10
N ARG A 110 -1.16 3.43 14.29
CA ARG A 110 -1.00 3.07 12.88
C ARG A 110 -1.68 4.11 12.01
N LEU A 111 -1.01 4.49 10.95
CA LEU A 111 -1.55 5.40 9.95
C LEU A 111 -1.68 4.63 8.63
N LYS A 112 -2.91 4.41 8.19
CA LYS A 112 -3.20 3.79 6.89
C LYS A 112 -3.30 4.87 5.83
N SER A 113 -2.46 4.77 4.79
CA SER A 113 -2.50 5.63 3.61
C SER A 113 -3.07 4.84 2.44
N LYS A 114 -4.10 5.34 1.79
CA LYS A 114 -4.68 4.79 0.57
C LYS A 114 -4.42 5.75 -0.57
N TYR A 115 -4.04 5.23 -1.72
CA TYR A 115 -3.75 5.98 -2.93
C TYR A 115 -4.82 5.71 -3.98
N TYR A 116 -5.28 6.76 -4.63
CA TYR A 116 -6.37 6.69 -5.61
C TYR A 116 -5.92 7.35 -6.92
N PHE A 117 -6.30 6.73 -8.02
CA PHE A 117 -6.20 7.24 -9.37
C PHE A 117 -7.60 7.22 -9.99
N ASN A 118 -8.09 8.37 -10.48
CA ASN A 118 -9.45 8.51 -11.04
C ASN A 118 -10.55 7.90 -10.14
N GLY A 119 -10.44 8.10 -8.82
CA GLY A 119 -11.41 7.60 -7.85
C GLY A 119 -11.24 6.12 -7.45
N GLN A 120 -10.44 5.34 -8.17
CA GLN A 120 -10.16 3.95 -7.85
C GLN A 120 -8.93 3.81 -6.95
N MET A 121 -8.99 2.90 -5.97
CA MET A 121 -7.86 2.63 -5.09
C MET A 121 -6.81 1.80 -5.83
N VAL A 122 -5.62 2.37 -6.03
CA VAL A 122 -4.51 1.75 -6.76
C VAL A 122 -3.40 1.21 -5.86
N GLY A 123 -3.49 1.45 -4.56
CA GLY A 123 -2.55 0.92 -3.59
C GLY A 123 -2.77 1.47 -2.19
N TRP A 124 -2.12 0.86 -1.21
CA TRP A 124 -2.15 1.32 0.17
C TRP A 124 -0.87 0.96 0.91
N GLY A 125 -0.62 1.65 2.03
CA GLY A 125 0.49 1.37 2.92
C GLY A 125 0.18 1.69 4.36
N MET A 126 0.90 1.03 5.26
CA MET A 126 0.85 1.28 6.69
C MET A 126 2.10 1.97 7.16
N GLN A 127 1.91 3.01 7.97
CA GLN A 127 2.95 3.63 8.76
C GLN A 127 2.72 3.28 10.24
N TYR A 128 3.78 3.08 10.96
CA TYR A 128 3.75 2.76 12.38
C TYR A 128 4.43 3.88 13.16
N GLU A 129 3.91 4.13 14.34
CA GLU A 129 4.61 4.95 15.30
C GLU A 129 5.94 4.29 15.67
N ARG A 130 7.01 5.07 15.72
CA ARG A 130 8.27 4.62 16.29
C ARG A 130 8.17 4.72 17.82
N SER A 131 8.04 3.59 18.49
CA SER A 131 8.15 3.55 19.92
C SER A 131 9.58 3.94 20.34
N ILE A 132 9.69 4.90 21.24
CA ILE A 132 10.99 5.34 21.81
C ILE A 132 11.63 4.19 22.60
N MET A 133 10.81 3.30 23.15
CA MET A 133 11.30 2.13 23.90
C MET A 133 12.18 1.19 23.07
N THR A 134 11.90 1.03 21.79
CA THR A 134 12.70 0.15 20.93
C THR A 134 14.10 0.74 20.63
N SER A 135 14.26 2.05 20.69
CA SER A 135 15.56 2.70 20.44
C SER A 135 16.51 2.66 21.64
N LEU A 136 15.97 2.48 22.84
CA LEU A 136 16.77 2.35 24.07
C LEU A 136 17.30 0.93 24.29
N LEU A 137 16.66 -0.07 23.67
CA LEU A 137 17.06 -1.48 23.76
C LEU A 137 18.05 -1.92 22.68
N THR A 138 18.37 -1.07 21.72
CA THR A 138 19.31 -1.35 20.62
C THR A 138 20.58 -0.50 20.67
N THR A 139 20.98 0.00 21.83
CA THR A 139 22.35 0.49 21.99
C THR A 139 23.28 -0.73 21.98
N PRO A 140 24.19 -0.86 20.99
CA PRO A 140 25.20 -1.90 21.09
C PRO A 140 26.05 -1.55 22.33
N THR A 141 26.15 -2.49 23.24
CA THR A 141 27.20 -2.51 24.24
C THR A 141 28.53 -2.48 23.52
N LEU A 142 29.35 -1.46 23.83
CA LEU A 142 30.75 -1.34 23.45
C LEU A 142 31.56 -2.55 23.93
#